data_daf94e5bf629412e5b3b62a4941b213d
#
_entry.id   daf94e5bf629412e5b3b62a4941b213d
#
_cell.length_a   1.000
_cell.length_b   1.000
_cell.length_c   1.000
_cell.angle_alpha   90.00
_cell.angle_beta   90.00
_cell.angle_gamma   90.00
#
_symmetry.space_group_name_H-M   'P 1'
#
loop_
_entity.id
_entity.type
_entity.pdbx_description
1 polymer ?
#
loop_
_entity_poly.entity_id
_entity_poly.type
_entity_poly.pdbx_seq_one_letter_code
_entity_poly.pdbx_strand_id
1 'polypeptide(L)'
;NLGWKLGLSNVEGIEEVTQTEAVELVKSTPADIAPELKDAIKVYFDELVAAKGTTYENHKISEDDAKALLDAKDETIQFLSVRKAEDYAKGHIEGAINIPFGKGMQESFGTLPTDKKIIVYCYTGQTAGQAVAGLRILGYDAVSMNFGAGTPATGEGGWINKGYPLVQE
;
A
#
# COMPACT_ATOMS: atom_id res chain seq x y z
N ASN A 1 -6.85 -12.51 -16.32
CA ASN A 1 -7.63 -13.57 -16.98
C ASN A 1 -7.08 -15.00 -16.83
N LEU A 2 -5.83 -15.22 -16.41
CA LEU A 2 -5.26 -16.56 -16.21
C LEU A 2 -5.67 -17.21 -14.88
N GLY A 3 -5.92 -16.43 -13.85
CA GLY A 3 -6.34 -16.96 -12.54
C GLY A 3 -7.73 -17.61 -12.53
N TRP A 4 -8.63 -17.15 -13.38
CA TRP A 4 -9.97 -17.70 -13.52
C TRP A 4 -10.01 -19.04 -14.25
N LYS A 5 -9.05 -19.32 -15.11
CA LYS A 5 -8.98 -20.59 -15.85
C LYS A 5 -8.41 -21.75 -15.04
N LEU A 6 -7.74 -21.51 -13.92
CA LEU A 6 -7.03 -22.53 -13.17
C LEU A 6 -7.74 -23.05 -11.93
N GLY A 7 -8.83 -22.41 -11.47
CA GLY A 7 -9.43 -22.77 -10.18
C GLY A 7 -10.86 -23.28 -10.19
N LEU A 8 -11.63 -23.03 -11.25
CA LEU A 8 -13.07 -23.32 -11.23
C LEU A 8 -13.52 -24.52 -12.06
N SER A 9 -12.66 -25.09 -12.90
CA SER A 9 -13.03 -26.23 -13.75
C SER A 9 -13.21 -27.57 -13.00
N ASN A 10 -12.85 -27.64 -11.72
CA ASN A 10 -12.89 -28.86 -10.90
C ASN A 10 -13.75 -28.74 -9.64
N VAL A 11 -14.61 -27.75 -9.54
CA VAL A 11 -15.53 -27.62 -8.41
C VAL A 11 -16.88 -28.22 -8.83
N GLU A 12 -17.24 -29.39 -8.27
CA GLU A 12 -18.54 -30.00 -8.47
C GLU A 12 -19.67 -29.05 -8.02
N GLY A 13 -20.66 -28.79 -8.91
CA GLY A 13 -21.82 -27.97 -8.60
C GLY A 13 -21.78 -26.54 -9.09
N ILE A 14 -20.77 -26.14 -9.87
CA ILE A 14 -20.82 -24.87 -10.60
C ILE A 14 -21.50 -25.14 -11.95
N GLU A 15 -22.69 -24.57 -12.13
CA GLU A 15 -23.35 -24.54 -13.44
C GLU A 15 -22.41 -23.84 -14.45
N GLU A 16 -22.37 -24.42 -15.66
CA GLU A 16 -21.59 -23.86 -16.76
C GLU A 16 -22.00 -22.37 -16.94
N VAL A 17 -21.06 -21.45 -16.69
CA VAL A 17 -21.30 -20.02 -16.91
C VAL A 17 -21.46 -19.83 -18.40
N THR A 18 -22.69 -19.68 -18.85
CA THR A 18 -23.00 -19.28 -20.23
C THR A 18 -22.28 -17.94 -20.50
N GLN A 19 -21.40 -17.93 -21.48
CA GLN A 19 -20.80 -16.67 -21.93
C GLN A 19 -21.95 -15.76 -22.41
N THR A 20 -22.30 -14.79 -21.59
CA THR A 20 -23.10 -13.67 -22.09
C THR A 20 -22.25 -12.90 -23.08
N GLU A 21 -22.88 -12.44 -24.18
CA GLU A 21 -22.20 -11.63 -25.19
C GLU A 21 -21.40 -10.50 -24.50
N ALA A 22 -20.15 -10.33 -24.97
CA ALA A 22 -19.29 -9.29 -24.44
C ALA A 22 -19.96 -7.92 -24.64
N VAL A 23 -20.38 -7.28 -23.55
CA VAL A 23 -20.84 -5.91 -23.60
C VAL A 23 -19.65 -5.05 -24.00
N GLU A 24 -19.76 -4.35 -25.14
CA GLU A 24 -18.76 -3.36 -25.53
C GLU A 24 -18.68 -2.31 -24.42
N LEU A 25 -17.56 -2.31 -23.71
CA LEU A 25 -17.29 -1.25 -22.75
C LEU A 25 -17.16 0.06 -23.50
N VAL A 26 -18.05 1.00 -23.25
CA VAL A 26 -17.94 2.36 -23.74
C VAL A 26 -16.58 2.89 -23.28
N LYS A 27 -15.66 3.10 -24.23
CA LYS A 27 -14.39 3.76 -23.95
C LYS A 27 -14.70 5.17 -23.49
N SER A 28 -14.50 5.43 -22.19
CA SER A 28 -14.53 6.81 -21.71
C SER A 28 -13.46 7.61 -22.43
N THR A 29 -13.79 8.80 -22.90
CA THR A 29 -12.78 9.76 -23.36
C THR A 29 -11.86 10.05 -22.19
N PRO A 30 -10.53 9.93 -22.33
CA PRO A 30 -9.61 10.29 -21.28
C PRO A 30 -9.91 11.71 -20.79
N ALA A 31 -10.02 11.88 -19.47
CA ALA A 31 -10.20 13.21 -18.91
C ALA A 31 -9.04 14.12 -19.34
N ASP A 32 -9.33 15.38 -19.57
CA ASP A 32 -8.26 16.37 -19.72
C ASP A 32 -7.60 16.57 -18.35
N ILE A 33 -6.35 16.14 -18.24
CA ILE A 33 -5.61 16.14 -16.98
C ILE A 33 -4.80 17.42 -16.92
N ALA A 34 -4.93 18.17 -15.82
CA ALA A 34 -4.12 19.36 -15.57
C ALA A 34 -2.62 19.09 -15.76
N PRO A 35 -1.87 20.00 -16.39
CA PRO A 35 -0.44 19.80 -16.66
C PRO A 35 0.36 19.42 -15.42
N GLU A 36 0.11 20.07 -14.29
CA GLU A 36 0.80 19.83 -13.01
C GLU A 36 0.59 18.38 -12.52
N LEU A 37 -0.62 17.83 -12.74
CA LEU A 37 -0.90 16.43 -12.38
C LEU A 37 -0.21 15.46 -13.34
N LYS A 38 -0.13 15.80 -14.65
CA LYS A 38 0.64 15.00 -15.63
C LYS A 38 2.10 14.92 -15.22
N ASP A 39 2.69 16.06 -14.82
CA ASP A 39 4.09 16.13 -14.38
C ASP A 39 4.31 15.33 -13.12
N ALA A 40 3.43 15.43 -12.11
CA ALA A 40 3.51 14.66 -10.89
C ALA A 40 3.41 13.14 -11.14
N ILE A 41 2.50 12.71 -12.04
CA ILE A 41 2.38 11.31 -12.44
C ILE A 41 3.65 10.85 -13.18
N LYS A 42 4.22 11.70 -14.04
CA LYS A 42 5.48 11.37 -14.71
C LYS A 42 6.61 11.16 -13.70
N VAL A 43 6.76 12.06 -12.74
CA VAL A 43 7.75 11.94 -11.66
C VAL A 43 7.57 10.62 -10.92
N TYR A 44 6.34 10.25 -10.55
CA TYR A 44 6.05 8.97 -9.89
C TYR A 44 6.59 7.75 -10.67
N PHE A 45 6.39 7.73 -12.00
CA PHE A 45 6.88 6.62 -12.83
C PHE A 45 8.40 6.67 -13.07
N ASP A 46 8.99 7.86 -13.18
CA ASP A 46 10.44 8.02 -13.29
C ASP A 46 11.14 7.50 -12.01
N GLU A 47 10.57 7.78 -10.85
CA GLU A 47 11.06 7.29 -9.55
C GLU A 47 10.93 5.76 -9.40
N LEU A 48 9.89 5.13 -9.96
CA LEU A 48 9.79 3.67 -10.00
C LEU A 48 10.97 3.06 -10.77
N VAL A 49 11.37 3.69 -11.87
CA VAL A 49 12.53 3.25 -12.66
C VAL A 49 13.83 3.45 -11.87
N ALA A 50 13.99 4.61 -11.22
CA ALA A 50 15.15 4.95 -10.43
C ALA A 50 15.33 4.05 -9.19
N ALA A 51 14.22 3.58 -8.60
CA ALA A 51 14.24 2.71 -7.43
C ALA A 51 14.60 1.24 -7.75
N LYS A 52 14.70 0.87 -9.03
CA LYS A 52 14.99 -0.51 -9.44
C LYS A 52 16.32 -1.01 -8.88
N GLY A 53 16.30 -2.19 -8.28
CA GLY A 53 17.48 -2.81 -7.66
C GLY A 53 17.89 -2.22 -6.31
N THR A 54 17.09 -1.31 -5.74
CA THR A 54 17.27 -0.79 -4.38
C THR A 54 16.36 -1.51 -3.39
N THR A 55 16.58 -1.30 -2.08
CA THR A 55 15.68 -1.74 -1.00
C THR A 55 14.24 -1.24 -1.17
N TYR A 56 14.06 -0.15 -1.94
CA TYR A 56 12.76 0.50 -2.16
C TYR A 56 12.18 0.23 -3.55
N GLU A 57 12.62 -0.83 -4.21
CA GLU A 57 12.12 -1.19 -5.53
C GLU A 57 10.58 -1.30 -5.56
N ASN A 58 9.97 -0.76 -6.62
CA ASN A 58 8.52 -0.65 -6.78
C ASN A 58 7.82 0.14 -5.66
N HIS A 59 8.52 1.11 -5.05
CA HIS A 59 8.04 1.87 -3.89
C HIS A 59 7.54 0.96 -2.75
N LYS A 60 8.30 -0.11 -2.48
CA LYS A 60 8.02 -1.07 -1.42
C LYS A 60 9.24 -1.23 -0.52
N ILE A 61 9.00 -1.75 0.67
CA ILE A 61 10.03 -2.18 1.61
C ILE A 61 9.61 -3.51 2.23
N SER A 62 10.56 -4.39 2.51
CA SER A 62 10.28 -5.61 3.25
C SER A 62 10.00 -5.30 4.72
N GLU A 63 9.27 -6.19 5.41
CA GLU A 63 9.02 -6.06 6.85
C GLU A 63 10.33 -6.12 7.64
N ASP A 64 11.29 -6.92 7.15
CA ASP A 64 12.59 -7.12 7.80
C ASP A 64 13.45 -5.86 7.70
N ASP A 65 13.51 -5.24 6.52
CA ASP A 65 14.21 -3.96 6.34
C ASP A 65 13.54 -2.84 7.14
N ALA A 66 12.20 -2.78 7.13
CA ALA A 66 11.44 -1.81 7.93
C ALA A 66 11.70 -2.00 9.45
N LYS A 67 11.76 -3.26 9.91
CA LYS A 67 12.09 -3.59 11.30
C LYS A 67 13.53 -3.17 11.65
N ALA A 68 14.48 -3.40 10.75
CA ALA A 68 15.86 -2.99 10.97
C ALA A 68 16.00 -1.46 11.11
N LEU A 69 15.27 -0.68 10.32
CA LEU A 69 15.23 0.78 10.46
C LEU A 69 14.63 1.22 11.80
N LEU A 70 13.55 0.57 12.25
CA LEU A 70 12.95 0.85 13.56
C LEU A 70 13.93 0.54 14.69
N ASP A 71 14.61 -0.62 14.65
CA ASP A 71 15.56 -1.04 15.69
C ASP A 71 16.79 -0.12 15.75
N ALA A 72 17.21 0.40 14.59
CA ALA A 72 18.27 1.39 14.50
C ALA A 72 17.84 2.78 14.99
N LYS A 73 16.55 2.98 15.31
CA LYS A 73 15.95 4.27 15.64
C LYS A 73 16.27 5.33 14.58
N ASP A 74 16.12 4.94 13.31
CA ASP A 74 16.40 5.82 12.18
C ASP A 74 15.42 7.00 12.17
N GLU A 75 15.93 8.21 12.41
CA GLU A 75 15.13 9.42 12.48
C GLU A 75 14.67 9.92 11.11
N THR A 76 15.18 9.32 10.02
CA THR A 76 14.81 9.71 8.64
C THR A 76 13.54 9.03 8.14
N ILE A 77 12.93 8.15 8.95
CA ILE A 77 11.70 7.45 8.59
C ILE A 77 10.53 7.86 9.49
N GLN A 78 9.32 7.64 8.97
CA GLN A 78 8.06 7.74 9.72
C GLN A 78 7.14 6.60 9.30
N PHE A 79 6.67 5.80 10.26
CA PHE A 79 5.62 4.81 9.98
C PHE A 79 4.25 5.49 9.91
N LEU A 80 3.44 5.06 8.91
CA LEU A 80 2.06 5.48 8.73
C LEU A 80 1.15 4.26 8.68
N SER A 81 0.31 4.09 9.67
CA SER A 81 -0.77 3.10 9.66
C SER A 81 -1.98 3.66 8.93
N VAL A 82 -2.43 2.96 7.88
CA VAL A 82 -3.71 3.26 7.23
C VAL A 82 -4.81 2.26 7.61
N ARG A 83 -4.63 1.53 8.73
CA ARG A 83 -5.64 0.66 9.32
C ARG A 83 -6.71 1.49 10.04
N LYS A 84 -7.83 0.86 10.38
CA LYS A 84 -8.87 1.50 11.19
C LYS A 84 -8.30 1.94 12.54
N ALA A 85 -8.83 3.03 13.09
CA ALA A 85 -8.38 3.58 14.36
C ALA A 85 -8.51 2.58 15.53
N GLU A 86 -9.59 1.77 15.52
CA GLU A 86 -9.80 0.75 16.56
C GLU A 86 -8.74 -0.37 16.54
N ASP A 87 -8.23 -0.71 15.35
CA ASP A 87 -7.21 -1.75 15.20
C ASP A 87 -5.80 -1.18 15.41
N TYR A 88 -5.61 0.11 15.14
CA TYR A 88 -4.40 0.82 15.52
C TYR A 88 -4.26 0.88 17.03
N ALA A 89 -5.32 1.25 17.75
CA ALA A 89 -5.32 1.34 19.21
C ALA A 89 -5.05 -0.01 19.91
N LYS A 90 -5.48 -1.13 19.32
CA LYS A 90 -5.19 -2.47 19.82
C LYS A 90 -3.72 -2.87 19.69
N GLY A 91 -3.01 -2.23 18.76
CA GLY A 91 -1.58 -2.46 18.57
C GLY A 91 -1.09 -1.90 17.24
N HIS A 92 0.02 -1.18 17.28
CA HIS A 92 0.64 -0.53 16.12
C HIS A 92 2.17 -0.58 16.21
N ILE A 93 2.84 -0.31 15.09
CA ILE A 93 4.30 -0.18 15.07
C ILE A 93 4.67 1.06 15.85
N GLU A 94 5.65 0.96 16.72
CA GLU A 94 6.11 2.06 17.58
C GLU A 94 6.39 3.35 16.78
N GLY A 95 5.86 4.47 17.26
CA GLY A 95 6.01 5.78 16.62
C GLY A 95 5.19 5.98 15.34
N ALA A 96 4.32 5.05 14.98
CA ALA A 96 3.48 5.20 13.80
C ALA A 96 2.39 6.27 14.00
N ILE A 97 2.13 7.05 12.94
CA ILE A 97 0.95 7.91 12.83
C ILE A 97 -0.21 7.07 12.29
N ASN A 98 -1.45 7.36 12.68
CA ASN A 98 -2.64 6.71 12.12
C ASN A 98 -3.48 7.68 11.28
N ILE A 99 -3.64 7.37 10.00
CA ILE A 99 -4.57 8.03 9.08
C ILE A 99 -5.37 6.91 8.39
N PRO A 100 -6.56 6.56 8.87
CA PRO A 100 -7.34 5.46 8.30
C PRO A 100 -7.63 5.63 6.81
N PHE A 101 -7.43 4.56 6.04
CA PHE A 101 -7.71 4.57 4.61
C PHE A 101 -9.20 4.76 4.34
N GLY A 102 -9.54 5.79 3.57
CA GLY A 102 -10.93 6.06 3.22
C GLY A 102 -11.14 7.47 2.68
N LYS A 103 -12.41 7.81 2.50
CA LYS A 103 -12.83 9.16 2.05
C LYS A 103 -12.34 10.21 3.06
N GLY A 104 -11.68 11.25 2.56
CA GLY A 104 -11.21 12.37 3.38
C GLY A 104 -9.83 12.17 4.00
N MET A 105 -9.18 10.99 3.84
CA MET A 105 -7.87 10.75 4.41
C MET A 105 -6.80 11.77 3.97
N GLN A 106 -6.94 12.32 2.76
CA GLN A 106 -6.03 13.33 2.20
C GLN A 106 -6.02 14.65 2.99
N GLU A 107 -7.07 14.93 3.74
CA GLU A 107 -7.17 16.12 4.59
C GLU A 107 -6.16 16.09 5.75
N SER A 108 -5.76 14.88 6.15
CA SER A 108 -4.78 14.66 7.21
C SER A 108 -3.33 14.56 6.70
N PHE A 109 -3.08 14.52 5.40
CA PHE A 109 -1.72 14.35 4.89
C PHE A 109 -0.79 15.51 5.27
N GLY A 110 -1.32 16.72 5.46
CA GLY A 110 -0.55 17.86 5.94
C GLY A 110 0.07 17.70 7.34
N THR A 111 -0.30 16.66 8.09
CA THR A 111 0.30 16.32 9.39
C THR A 111 1.55 15.44 9.26
N LEU A 112 1.81 14.89 8.07
CA LEU A 112 2.96 14.04 7.82
C LEU A 112 4.22 14.86 7.61
N PRO A 113 5.38 14.38 8.09
CA PRO A 113 6.66 15.03 7.85
C PRO A 113 7.00 14.98 6.35
N THR A 114 7.54 16.08 5.82
CA THR A 114 7.94 16.20 4.40
C THR A 114 9.42 15.90 4.18
N ASP A 115 10.19 15.79 5.25
CA ASP A 115 11.63 15.55 5.28
C ASP A 115 12.00 14.11 5.65
N LYS A 116 11.00 13.23 5.81
CA LYS A 116 11.18 11.81 6.16
C LYS A 116 10.60 10.90 5.09
N LYS A 117 11.17 9.69 4.98
CA LYS A 117 10.56 8.62 4.21
C LYS A 117 9.38 8.03 4.97
N ILE A 118 8.19 8.03 4.36
CA ILE A 118 6.97 7.50 4.97
C ILE A 118 6.82 6.02 4.64
N ILE A 119 6.93 5.16 5.65
CA ILE A 119 6.69 3.72 5.51
C ILE A 119 5.23 3.44 5.84
N VAL A 120 4.43 3.22 4.80
CA VAL A 120 2.97 3.03 4.92
C VAL A 120 2.65 1.56 5.08
N TYR A 121 1.80 1.23 6.06
CA TYR A 121 1.29 -0.12 6.22
C TYR A 121 -0.21 -0.17 6.48
N CYS A 122 -0.86 -1.20 5.96
CA CYS A 122 -2.23 -1.56 6.23
C CYS A 122 -2.30 -2.99 6.81
N TYR A 123 -3.34 -3.76 6.52
CA TYR A 123 -3.44 -5.15 6.97
C TYR A 123 -2.63 -6.12 6.09
N THR A 124 -2.60 -5.90 4.75
CA THR A 124 -2.04 -6.84 3.77
C THR A 124 -1.13 -6.18 2.72
N GLY A 125 -0.89 -4.87 2.82
CA GLY A 125 -0.13 -4.10 1.83
C GLY A 125 -0.96 -3.46 0.70
N GLN A 126 -2.22 -3.88 0.47
CA GLN A 126 -3.02 -3.40 -0.67
C GLN A 126 -3.40 -1.92 -0.57
N THR A 127 -4.10 -1.52 0.51
CA THR A 127 -4.50 -0.11 0.68
C THR A 127 -3.31 0.79 1.01
N ALA A 128 -2.24 0.24 1.58
CA ALA A 128 -0.97 0.94 1.75
C ALA A 128 -0.37 1.34 0.39
N GLY A 129 -0.35 0.42 -0.58
CA GLY A 129 0.12 0.72 -1.94
C GLY A 129 -0.70 1.80 -2.64
N GLN A 130 -2.03 1.83 -2.44
CA GLN A 130 -2.90 2.88 -2.98
C GLN A 130 -2.61 4.24 -2.32
N ALA A 131 -2.43 4.27 -0.99
CA ALA A 131 -2.06 5.48 -0.27
C ALA A 131 -0.69 6.01 -0.69
N VAL A 132 0.30 5.12 -0.90
CA VAL A 132 1.64 5.47 -1.40
C VAL A 132 1.58 6.17 -2.75
N ALA A 133 0.78 5.66 -3.68
CA ALA A 133 0.63 6.32 -4.99
C ALA A 133 0.10 7.76 -4.85
N GLY A 134 -0.91 7.96 -4.01
CA GLY A 134 -1.44 9.31 -3.72
C GLY A 134 -0.42 10.21 -3.04
N LEU A 135 0.29 9.72 -2.02
CA LEU A 135 1.31 10.47 -1.30
C LEU A 135 2.46 10.91 -2.23
N ARG A 136 2.94 10.00 -3.09
CA ARG A 136 4.02 10.34 -4.03
C ARG A 136 3.61 11.36 -5.08
N ILE A 137 2.39 11.29 -5.60
CA ILE A 137 1.85 12.33 -6.51
C ILE A 137 1.78 13.69 -5.81
N LEU A 138 1.59 13.70 -4.49
CA LEU A 138 1.62 14.92 -3.67
C LEU A 138 3.04 15.33 -3.23
N GLY A 139 4.09 14.61 -3.64
CA GLY A 139 5.49 14.95 -3.38
C GLY A 139 6.08 14.34 -2.10
N TYR A 140 5.38 13.47 -1.38
CA TYR A 140 5.95 12.76 -0.24
C TYR A 140 6.82 11.59 -0.69
N ASP A 141 7.95 11.38 -0.03
CA ASP A 141 8.76 10.18 -0.22
C ASP A 141 8.14 9.01 0.58
N ALA A 142 7.26 8.26 -0.07
CA ALA A 142 6.49 7.19 0.57
C ALA A 142 6.75 5.82 -0.07
N VAL A 143 6.77 4.76 0.76
CA VAL A 143 6.89 3.36 0.36
C VAL A 143 5.89 2.49 1.11
N SER A 144 5.40 1.41 0.48
CA SER A 144 4.48 0.46 1.10
C SER A 144 5.25 -0.69 1.73
N MET A 145 4.98 -0.99 3.00
CA MET A 145 5.51 -2.20 3.63
C MET A 145 4.79 -3.43 3.09
N ASN A 146 5.58 -4.42 2.63
CA ASN A 146 5.07 -5.68 2.12
C ASN A 146 4.19 -6.37 3.17
N PHE A 147 3.09 -6.98 2.72
CA PHE A 147 2.13 -7.71 3.57
C PHE A 147 1.56 -6.92 4.77
N GLY A 148 1.95 -5.65 4.97
CA GLY A 148 1.43 -4.77 6.01
C GLY A 148 1.60 -5.31 7.43
N ALA A 149 0.58 -5.11 8.27
CA ALA A 149 0.58 -5.66 9.63
C ALA A 149 0.52 -7.20 9.66
N GLY A 150 0.04 -7.82 8.60
CA GLY A 150 -0.18 -9.26 8.52
C GLY A 150 -1.60 -9.67 8.92
N THR A 151 -2.07 -10.72 8.29
CA THR A 151 -3.33 -11.41 8.58
C THR A 151 -3.11 -12.92 8.36
N PRO A 152 -4.04 -13.81 8.78
CA PRO A 152 -3.92 -15.22 8.42
C PRO A 152 -3.81 -15.48 6.90
N ALA A 153 -4.40 -14.60 6.08
CA ALA A 153 -4.36 -14.72 4.62
C ALA A 153 -3.00 -14.33 4.00
N THR A 154 -2.12 -13.66 4.73
CA THR A 154 -0.76 -13.30 4.25
C THR A 154 0.28 -14.38 4.54
N GLY A 155 -0.12 -15.51 5.14
CA GLY A 155 0.77 -16.61 5.48
C GLY A 155 1.84 -16.17 6.47
N GLU A 156 3.12 -16.36 6.12
CA GLU A 156 4.26 -15.94 6.95
C GLU A 156 4.62 -14.45 6.80
N GLY A 157 4.03 -13.75 5.81
CA GLY A 157 4.28 -12.33 5.55
C GLY A 157 3.46 -11.41 6.46
N GLY A 158 4.03 -10.24 6.75
CA GLY A 158 3.43 -9.20 7.58
C GLY A 158 4.05 -9.10 8.97
N TRP A 159 4.05 -7.91 9.51
CA TRP A 159 4.73 -7.56 10.76
C TRP A 159 4.42 -8.50 11.93
N ILE A 160 3.11 -8.74 12.17
CA ILE A 160 2.64 -9.61 13.27
C ILE A 160 2.99 -11.07 13.02
N ASN A 161 2.85 -11.54 11.78
CA ASN A 161 3.09 -12.94 11.43
C ASN A 161 4.57 -13.32 11.54
N LYS A 162 5.46 -12.33 11.39
CA LYS A 162 6.90 -12.47 11.67
C LYS A 162 7.25 -12.38 13.16
N GLY A 163 6.27 -12.18 14.03
CA GLY A 163 6.49 -12.06 15.48
C GLY A 163 7.06 -10.71 15.90
N TYR A 164 6.99 -9.67 15.06
CA TYR A 164 7.49 -8.35 15.42
C TYR A 164 6.56 -7.65 16.40
N PRO A 165 7.11 -6.86 17.36
CA PRO A 165 6.32 -6.26 18.42
C PRO A 165 5.40 -5.15 17.92
N LEU A 166 4.27 -5.01 18.60
CA LEU A 166 3.39 -3.86 18.52
C LEU A 166 3.34 -3.19 19.88
N VAL A 167 3.14 -1.87 19.90
CA VAL A 167 2.84 -1.08 21.09
C VAL A 167 1.36 -0.75 21.14
N GLN A 168 0.85 -0.44 22.32
CA GLN A 168 -0.51 0.06 22.57
C GLN A 168 -0.40 1.44 23.20
N GLU A 169 -1.30 2.33 22.84
CA GLU A 169 -1.50 3.62 23.52
C GLU A 169 -2.48 3.47 24.66
#